data_85112fca7511813c36f5e25cb10ab46d
#
_entry.id   85112fca7511813c36f5e25cb10ab46d
#
_cell.length_a   1.000
_cell.length_b   1.000
_cell.length_c   1.000
_cell.angle_alpha   90.00
_cell.angle_beta   90.00
_cell.angle_gamma   90.00
#
_symmetry.space_group_name_H-M   'P 1'
#
loop_
_entity.id
_entity.type
_entity.pdbx_description
1 polymer ?
#
loop_
_entity_poly.entity_id
_entity_poly.type
_entity_poly.pdbx_seq_one_letter_code
_entity_poly.pdbx_strand_id
1 'polypeptide(L)'
;MKGEWLLVAACLVAFVPSVRADGSEETAVQEFAKMPPKLTLESSAADVLRACREMLPTRPVELKGALILRNRRGIVSREYDYALVMRRAPDVTLMTVRLTPRGETNLLATVSVSRRGARPPTIQLAKADAPGEATVPSLLERVMETDVTWLDLTFDFLWWTDAAYEAEREGESVHGQKCSVILVKPPTKISGLAGVRLWADRKTGCLMQAEQLDGEMKPMRRLWGTRVKKFDGERWMVSVLEVETLGSRHRTKITVDSLRELEN
;
A
#
# COMPACT_ATOMS: atom_id res chain seq x y z
N MET A 1 36.50 -1.31 -10.51
CA MET A 1 35.16 -1.56 -11.05
C MET A 1 34.17 -1.08 -10.01
N LYS A 2 33.63 0.11 -10.20
CA LYS A 2 32.64 0.71 -9.32
C LYS A 2 31.28 0.20 -9.78
N GLY A 3 30.65 -0.67 -9.00
CA GLY A 3 29.29 -1.14 -9.25
C GLY A 3 28.32 0.00 -9.01
N GLU A 4 27.71 0.50 -10.06
CA GLU A 4 26.54 1.38 -9.99
C GLU A 4 25.37 0.56 -9.45
N TRP A 5 25.10 0.74 -8.17
CA TRP A 5 23.85 0.30 -7.55
C TRP A 5 22.75 1.20 -8.08
N LEU A 6 22.06 0.77 -9.11
CA LEU A 6 20.82 1.38 -9.58
C LEU A 6 19.76 1.19 -8.48
N LEU A 7 19.58 2.24 -7.75
CA LEU A 7 18.63 2.39 -6.66
C LEU A 7 17.20 2.32 -7.19
N VAL A 8 16.54 1.23 -6.91
CA VAL A 8 15.11 1.06 -7.18
C VAL A 8 14.35 1.28 -5.89
N ALA A 9 13.95 2.51 -5.67
CA ALA A 9 12.93 2.83 -4.69
C ALA A 9 11.58 2.48 -5.30
N ALA A 10 10.96 1.43 -4.84
CA ALA A 10 9.65 1.07 -5.33
C ALA A 10 8.61 1.18 -4.24
N CYS A 11 7.60 1.87 -4.59
CA CYS A 11 6.36 1.97 -3.85
C CYS A 11 5.54 0.72 -3.86
N LEU A 12 4.56 0.77 -3.04
CA LEU A 12 3.41 -0.12 -2.97
C LEU A 12 2.62 -0.22 -4.28
N VAL A 13 3.12 -0.25 -5.38
CA VAL A 13 2.74 -0.35 -6.79
C VAL A 13 3.32 0.83 -7.56
N ALA A 14 4.59 0.76 -7.93
CA ALA A 14 5.19 1.72 -8.84
C ALA A 14 5.28 1.13 -10.26
N PHE A 15 4.76 1.89 -11.19
CA PHE A 15 4.90 1.64 -12.61
C PHE A 15 6.14 2.39 -13.11
N VAL A 16 7.21 1.70 -13.49
CA VAL A 16 8.34 2.31 -14.18
C VAL A 16 8.42 1.70 -15.57
N PRO A 17 8.15 2.45 -16.64
CA PRO A 17 8.34 1.96 -18.01
C PRO A 17 9.83 1.86 -18.32
N SER A 18 10.25 0.74 -18.91
CA SER A 18 11.56 0.56 -19.50
C SER A 18 11.52 1.19 -20.91
N VAL A 19 12.31 2.22 -21.14
CA VAL A 19 12.50 2.81 -22.46
C VAL A 19 13.37 1.87 -23.29
N ARG A 20 12.81 1.22 -24.30
CA ARG A 20 13.55 0.66 -25.43
C ARG A 20 13.79 1.76 -26.44
N ALA A 21 15.07 2.03 -26.72
CA ALA A 21 15.45 2.85 -27.88
C ALA A 21 15.27 2.02 -29.16
N ASP A 22 14.11 2.15 -29.80
CA ASP A 22 13.96 1.81 -31.21
C ASP A 22 12.89 2.73 -31.84
N GLY A 23 13.27 3.37 -32.93
CA GLY A 23 12.71 4.62 -33.45
C GLY A 23 11.47 4.46 -34.32
N SER A 24 10.36 3.87 -33.87
CA SER A 24 9.13 3.78 -34.67
C SER A 24 7.81 3.83 -33.87
N GLU A 25 7.73 4.56 -32.76
CA GLU A 25 6.49 4.66 -31.99
C GLU A 25 6.21 6.06 -31.45
N GLU A 26 6.08 7.03 -32.35
CA GLU A 26 5.70 8.40 -31.98
C GLU A 26 4.22 8.56 -31.57
N THR A 27 3.39 7.52 -31.74
CA THR A 27 1.95 7.57 -31.45
C THR A 27 1.52 6.80 -30.19
N ALA A 28 2.35 5.90 -29.68
CA ALA A 28 2.06 5.14 -28.45
C ALA A 28 2.57 5.82 -27.17
N VAL A 29 3.37 6.88 -27.32
CA VAL A 29 4.04 7.56 -26.18
C VAL A 29 3.10 8.49 -25.40
N GLN A 30 1.90 8.79 -25.89
CA GLN A 30 1.00 9.75 -25.23
C GLN A 30 0.10 9.17 -24.12
N GLU A 31 0.08 7.86 -23.91
CA GLU A 31 -0.75 7.21 -22.88
C GLU A 31 0.02 6.66 -21.66
N PHE A 32 1.33 6.89 -21.61
CA PHE A 32 2.09 6.55 -20.42
C PHE A 32 1.67 7.46 -19.27
N ALA A 33 1.22 6.85 -18.17
CA ALA A 33 0.96 7.54 -16.93
C ALA A 33 2.07 8.57 -16.68
N LYS A 34 1.74 9.87 -16.64
CA LYS A 34 2.68 10.92 -16.30
C LYS A 34 3.39 10.48 -15.03
N MET A 35 4.72 10.38 -15.08
CA MET A 35 5.47 10.19 -13.84
C MET A 35 4.97 11.23 -12.84
N PRO A 36 4.69 10.81 -11.60
CA PRO A 36 4.25 11.78 -10.60
C PRO A 36 5.25 12.93 -10.53
N PRO A 37 4.80 14.15 -10.28
CA PRO A 37 5.69 15.30 -10.22
C PRO A 37 6.76 15.02 -9.18
N LYS A 38 8.03 15.26 -9.54
CA LYS A 38 9.16 15.12 -8.63
C LYS A 38 8.92 15.98 -7.40
N LEU A 39 8.95 15.36 -6.23
CA LEU A 39 8.81 16.09 -4.98
C LEU A 39 10.04 16.96 -4.74
N THR A 40 9.81 18.22 -4.43
CA THR A 40 10.84 19.19 -4.02
C THR A 40 10.66 19.54 -2.55
N LEU A 41 11.57 20.31 -1.99
CA LEU A 41 11.42 20.83 -0.62
C LEU A 41 10.24 21.82 -0.50
N GLU A 42 9.79 22.39 -1.62
CA GLU A 42 8.67 23.33 -1.67
C GLU A 42 7.32 22.62 -1.91
N SER A 43 7.34 21.30 -2.21
CA SER A 43 6.11 20.53 -2.40
C SER A 43 5.29 20.51 -1.12
N SER A 44 3.99 20.80 -1.21
CA SER A 44 3.11 20.74 -0.04
C SER A 44 2.87 19.29 0.43
N ALA A 45 2.40 19.12 1.67
CA ALA A 45 2.01 17.80 2.16
C ALA A 45 0.90 17.15 1.30
N ALA A 46 0.02 17.97 0.71
CA ALA A 46 -0.98 17.52 -0.25
C ALA A 46 -0.36 17.02 -1.56
N ASP A 47 0.76 17.62 -2.02
CA ASP A 47 1.49 17.14 -3.19
C ASP A 47 2.14 15.78 -2.92
N VAL A 48 2.68 15.57 -1.72
CA VAL A 48 3.22 14.28 -1.30
C VAL A 48 2.13 13.21 -1.33
N LEU A 49 0.95 13.47 -0.76
CA LEU A 49 -0.18 12.55 -0.80
C LEU A 49 -0.63 12.26 -2.24
N ARG A 50 -0.70 13.29 -3.07
CA ARG A 50 -1.04 13.14 -4.49
C ARG A 50 -0.03 12.23 -5.18
N ALA A 51 1.28 12.46 -5.01
CA ALA A 51 2.32 11.63 -5.58
C ALA A 51 2.19 10.16 -5.16
N CYS A 52 1.97 9.90 -3.86
CA CYS A 52 1.73 8.55 -3.37
C CYS A 52 0.52 7.88 -4.03
N ARG A 53 -0.59 8.62 -4.24
CA ARG A 53 -1.79 8.09 -4.92
C ARG A 53 -1.56 7.81 -6.40
N GLU A 54 -0.79 8.65 -7.09
CA GLU A 54 -0.48 8.50 -8.50
C GLU A 54 0.37 7.25 -8.79
N MET A 55 1.07 6.76 -7.76
CA MET A 55 1.80 5.50 -7.86
C MET A 55 0.90 4.25 -7.81
N LEU A 56 -0.35 4.37 -7.40
CA LEU A 56 -1.29 3.25 -7.42
C LEU A 56 -1.71 2.91 -8.86
N PRO A 57 -2.00 1.63 -9.18
CA PRO A 57 -2.43 1.23 -10.51
C PRO A 57 -3.61 2.03 -11.02
N THR A 58 -3.52 2.50 -12.26
CA THR A 58 -4.62 3.17 -12.96
C THR A 58 -5.46 2.21 -13.79
N ARG A 59 -4.88 1.08 -14.21
CA ARG A 59 -5.57 0.00 -14.91
C ARG A 59 -6.07 -1.04 -13.91
N PRO A 60 -7.14 -1.78 -14.24
CA PRO A 60 -7.58 -2.91 -13.42
C PRO A 60 -6.47 -3.93 -13.28
N VAL A 61 -6.20 -4.38 -12.04
CA VAL A 61 -5.15 -5.37 -11.76
C VAL A 61 -5.67 -6.47 -10.84
N GLU A 62 -5.14 -7.66 -11.04
CA GLU A 62 -5.21 -8.76 -10.09
C GLU A 62 -3.82 -9.00 -9.49
N LEU A 63 -3.75 -9.01 -8.16
CA LEU A 63 -2.57 -9.37 -7.39
C LEU A 63 -2.84 -10.67 -6.64
N LYS A 64 -1.88 -11.59 -6.64
CA LYS A 64 -1.92 -12.79 -5.81
C LYS A 64 -0.65 -12.87 -4.98
N GLY A 65 -0.79 -13.38 -3.77
CA GLY A 65 0.31 -13.53 -2.86
C GLY A 65 -0.12 -14.14 -1.53
N ALA A 66 0.66 -13.90 -0.49
CA ALA A 66 0.40 -14.47 0.82
C ALA A 66 0.53 -13.45 1.96
N LEU A 67 -0.24 -13.69 3.01
CA LEU A 67 -0.10 -13.07 4.33
C LEU A 67 0.55 -14.10 5.25
N ILE A 68 1.76 -13.81 5.74
CA ILE A 68 2.55 -14.73 6.55
C ILE A 68 2.75 -14.11 7.93
N LEU A 69 2.00 -14.58 8.91
CA LEU A 69 2.09 -14.11 10.29
C LEU A 69 3.25 -14.75 11.01
N ARG A 70 4.11 -13.93 11.61
CA ARG A 70 5.24 -14.36 12.42
C ARG A 70 5.14 -13.82 13.84
N ASN A 71 5.39 -14.68 14.80
CA ASN A 71 5.49 -14.26 16.18
C ASN A 71 6.80 -13.48 16.44
N ARG A 72 6.98 -12.95 17.66
CA ARG A 72 8.18 -12.19 18.05
C ARG A 72 9.51 -12.95 17.90
N ARG A 73 9.49 -14.28 17.80
CA ARG A 73 10.67 -15.14 17.57
C ARG A 73 10.92 -15.40 16.07
N GLY A 74 10.08 -14.82 15.19
CA GLY A 74 10.17 -15.04 13.73
C GLY A 74 9.57 -16.36 13.25
N ILE A 75 8.97 -17.15 14.15
CA ILE A 75 8.32 -18.43 13.80
C ILE A 75 6.99 -18.10 13.12
N VAL A 76 6.76 -18.72 11.97
CA VAL A 76 5.48 -18.63 11.25
C VAL A 76 4.40 -19.31 12.07
N SER A 77 3.33 -18.60 12.36
CA SER A 77 2.19 -19.08 13.12
C SER A 77 0.96 -19.34 12.25
N ARG A 78 0.77 -18.54 11.20
CA ARG A 78 -0.34 -18.67 10.24
C ARG A 78 0.06 -18.14 8.87
N GLU A 79 -0.55 -18.70 7.85
CA GLU A 79 -0.40 -18.27 6.47
C GLU A 79 -1.74 -18.28 5.75
N TYR A 80 -1.97 -17.25 4.94
CA TYR A 80 -3.14 -17.14 4.07
C TYR A 80 -2.70 -16.79 2.67
N ASP A 81 -3.28 -17.39 1.66
CA ASP A 81 -3.18 -16.95 0.28
C ASP A 81 -4.25 -15.89 0.02
N TYR A 82 -3.94 -14.88 -0.77
CA TYR A 82 -4.91 -13.88 -1.19
C TYR A 82 -4.93 -13.67 -2.71
N ALA A 83 -6.09 -13.34 -3.21
CA ALA A 83 -6.28 -12.77 -4.54
C ALA A 83 -7.00 -11.42 -4.39
N LEU A 84 -6.34 -10.35 -4.80
CA LEU A 84 -6.84 -8.99 -4.75
C LEU A 84 -7.09 -8.50 -6.17
N VAL A 85 -8.30 -8.06 -6.45
CA VAL A 85 -8.67 -7.37 -7.69
C VAL A 85 -8.92 -5.90 -7.33
N MET A 86 -8.22 -5.00 -8.02
CA MET A 86 -8.42 -3.56 -7.87
C MET A 86 -8.80 -2.95 -9.21
N ARG A 87 -9.85 -2.10 -9.17
CA ARG A 87 -10.30 -1.25 -10.28
C ARG A 87 -10.33 0.19 -9.79
N ARG A 88 -9.69 1.07 -10.51
CA ARG A 88 -9.62 2.49 -10.19
C ARG A 88 -10.13 3.33 -11.34
N ALA A 89 -11.08 4.19 -11.05
CA ALA A 89 -11.53 5.29 -11.92
C ALA A 89 -11.20 6.62 -11.20
N PRO A 90 -11.30 7.79 -11.84
CA PRO A 90 -10.90 9.08 -11.25
C PRO A 90 -11.46 9.31 -9.84
N ASP A 91 -12.73 9.01 -9.62
CA ASP A 91 -13.42 9.26 -8.33
C ASP A 91 -13.81 7.98 -7.58
N VAL A 92 -13.51 6.81 -8.12
CA VAL A 92 -13.96 5.54 -7.53
C VAL A 92 -12.80 4.54 -7.50
N THR A 93 -12.58 3.94 -6.35
CA THR A 93 -11.71 2.77 -6.23
C THR A 93 -12.56 1.61 -5.71
N LEU A 94 -12.54 0.50 -6.44
CA LEU A 94 -13.15 -0.76 -6.06
C LEU A 94 -12.06 -1.78 -5.83
N MET A 95 -12.12 -2.49 -4.73
CA MET A 95 -11.19 -3.56 -4.41
C MET A 95 -11.97 -4.76 -3.89
N THR A 96 -11.62 -5.95 -4.37
CA THR A 96 -12.12 -7.23 -3.85
C THR A 96 -10.94 -8.08 -3.45
N VAL A 97 -10.95 -8.58 -2.23
CA VAL A 97 -9.93 -9.49 -1.70
C VAL A 97 -10.59 -10.81 -1.33
N ARG A 98 -10.04 -11.90 -1.83
CA ARG A 98 -10.42 -13.27 -1.44
C ARG A 98 -9.28 -13.85 -0.62
N LEU A 99 -9.62 -14.47 0.52
CA LEU A 99 -8.66 -15.05 1.46
C LEU A 99 -8.94 -16.55 1.58
N THR A 100 -7.87 -17.34 1.49
CA THR A 100 -7.91 -18.80 1.68
C THR A 100 -6.78 -19.21 2.63
N PRO A 101 -6.90 -20.30 3.41
CA PRO A 101 -5.74 -20.85 4.10
C PRO A 101 -4.67 -21.22 3.08
N ARG A 102 -3.40 -21.08 3.44
CA ARG A 102 -2.31 -21.31 2.49
C ARG A 102 -2.28 -22.76 2.01
N GLY A 103 -2.24 -22.92 0.69
CA GLY A 103 -2.23 -24.23 0.04
C GLY A 103 -3.58 -24.92 0.00
N GLU A 104 -4.65 -24.25 0.43
CA GLU A 104 -6.01 -24.77 0.36
C GLU A 104 -6.83 -24.02 -0.72
N THR A 105 -7.96 -24.62 -1.11
CA THR A 105 -8.90 -24.00 -2.06
C THR A 105 -10.14 -23.43 -1.38
N ASN A 106 -10.35 -23.78 -0.11
CA ASN A 106 -11.52 -23.36 0.65
C ASN A 106 -11.47 -21.88 0.96
N LEU A 107 -12.43 -21.13 0.44
CA LEU A 107 -12.55 -19.71 0.71
C LEU A 107 -12.86 -19.48 2.20
N LEU A 108 -12.10 -18.61 2.88
CA LEU A 108 -12.38 -18.18 4.24
C LEU A 108 -13.24 -16.93 4.25
N ALA A 109 -12.88 -15.95 3.43
CA ALA A 109 -13.57 -14.66 3.38
C ALA A 109 -13.43 -13.97 2.03
N THR A 110 -14.43 -13.18 1.69
CA THR A 110 -14.36 -12.18 0.63
C THR A 110 -14.57 -10.81 1.22
N VAL A 111 -13.72 -9.88 0.84
CA VAL A 111 -13.81 -8.49 1.25
C VAL A 111 -14.02 -7.62 0.04
N SER A 112 -15.05 -6.78 0.09
CA SER A 112 -15.31 -5.76 -0.91
C SER A 112 -15.08 -4.39 -0.31
N VAL A 113 -14.30 -3.58 -0.98
CA VAL A 113 -14.01 -2.20 -0.59
C VAL A 113 -14.45 -1.27 -1.71
N SER A 114 -15.23 -0.28 -1.38
CA SER A 114 -15.58 0.79 -2.32
C SER A 114 -15.26 2.14 -1.71
N ARG A 115 -14.63 3.02 -2.49
CA ARG A 115 -14.32 4.40 -2.12
C ARG A 115 -14.80 5.34 -3.19
N ARG A 116 -15.33 6.49 -2.78
CA ARG A 116 -15.68 7.61 -3.68
C ARG A 116 -15.01 8.90 -3.19
N GLY A 117 -14.08 9.42 -3.98
CA GLY A 117 -13.31 10.62 -3.66
C GLY A 117 -12.61 10.51 -2.29
N ALA A 118 -12.68 11.55 -1.48
CA ALA A 118 -12.08 11.61 -0.14
C ALA A 118 -12.96 11.02 0.98
N ARG A 119 -14.13 10.45 0.64
CA ARG A 119 -15.00 9.83 1.66
C ARG A 119 -14.37 8.56 2.23
N PRO A 120 -14.61 8.22 3.51
CA PRO A 120 -14.18 6.95 4.06
C PRO A 120 -14.64 5.76 3.20
N PRO A 121 -13.85 4.70 3.10
CA PRO A 121 -14.24 3.53 2.33
C PRO A 121 -15.41 2.80 3.00
N THR A 122 -16.27 2.22 2.18
CA THR A 122 -17.20 1.21 2.64
C THR A 122 -16.55 -0.15 2.51
N ILE A 123 -16.40 -0.88 3.61
CA ILE A 123 -15.80 -2.21 3.65
C ILE A 123 -16.92 -3.19 4.00
N GLN A 124 -17.03 -4.26 3.24
CA GLN A 124 -17.95 -5.37 3.50
C GLN A 124 -17.15 -6.67 3.58
N LEU A 125 -17.24 -7.35 4.70
CA LEU A 125 -16.60 -8.63 4.96
C LEU A 125 -17.67 -9.73 4.96
N ALA A 126 -17.59 -10.65 4.01
CA ALA A 126 -18.42 -11.85 3.95
C ALA A 126 -17.52 -13.06 4.29
N LYS A 127 -17.83 -13.76 5.38
CA LYS A 127 -17.15 -14.99 5.78
C LYS A 127 -17.83 -16.20 5.15
N ALA A 128 -17.05 -17.22 4.81
CA ALA A 128 -17.59 -18.42 4.18
C ALA A 128 -18.43 -19.29 5.13
N ASP A 129 -18.13 -19.24 6.42
CA ASP A 129 -18.86 -19.94 7.49
C ASP A 129 -20.17 -19.24 7.91
N ALA A 130 -20.40 -18.00 7.44
CA ALA A 130 -21.61 -17.24 7.68
C ALA A 130 -22.16 -16.63 6.36
N PRO A 131 -22.59 -17.48 5.41
CA PRO A 131 -23.05 -17.01 4.11
C PRO A 131 -24.34 -16.17 4.25
N GLY A 132 -24.33 -14.99 3.61
CA GLY A 132 -25.43 -14.04 3.66
C GLY A 132 -25.31 -12.96 4.74
N GLU A 133 -24.41 -13.07 5.66
CA GLU A 133 -24.09 -12.05 6.66
C GLU A 133 -22.83 -11.27 6.28
N ALA A 134 -23.02 -10.08 5.70
CA ALA A 134 -21.90 -9.17 5.49
C ALA A 134 -21.74 -8.26 6.71
N THR A 135 -20.55 -8.21 7.28
CA THR A 135 -20.21 -7.31 8.38
C THR A 135 -19.40 -6.11 7.87
N VAL A 136 -19.51 -4.99 8.59
CA VAL A 136 -18.73 -3.78 8.32
C VAL A 136 -17.65 -3.67 9.39
N PRO A 137 -16.41 -4.09 9.10
CA PRO A 137 -15.34 -4.04 10.09
C PRO A 137 -14.87 -2.60 10.35
N SER A 138 -14.32 -2.36 11.54
CA SER A 138 -13.61 -1.12 11.83
C SER A 138 -12.31 -1.03 11.02
N LEU A 139 -11.88 0.17 10.63
CA LEU A 139 -10.61 0.37 9.92
C LEU A 139 -9.39 -0.17 10.68
N LEU A 140 -9.40 -0.15 12.00
CA LEU A 140 -8.32 -0.68 12.84
C LEU A 140 -8.48 -2.17 13.20
N GLU A 141 -9.58 -2.79 12.81
CA GLU A 141 -9.75 -4.22 12.98
C GLU A 141 -8.75 -4.98 12.10
N ARG A 142 -8.26 -6.09 12.62
CA ARG A 142 -7.26 -6.92 11.93
C ARG A 142 -7.90 -7.74 10.82
N VAL A 143 -7.22 -7.82 9.70
CA VAL A 143 -7.58 -8.73 8.61
C VAL A 143 -7.26 -10.15 9.07
N MET A 144 -8.29 -10.92 9.31
CA MET A 144 -8.17 -12.22 9.96
C MET A 144 -7.45 -12.06 11.31
N GLU A 145 -6.50 -12.90 11.63
CA GLU A 145 -5.69 -12.79 12.85
C GLU A 145 -4.28 -12.23 12.60
N THR A 146 -4.12 -11.55 11.45
CA THR A 146 -2.82 -10.97 11.06
C THR A 146 -2.56 -9.63 11.75
N ASP A 147 -1.37 -9.05 11.54
CA ASP A 147 -1.08 -7.70 12.00
C ASP A 147 -1.60 -6.63 11.03
N VAL A 148 -2.03 -7.02 9.85
CA VAL A 148 -2.62 -6.11 8.85
C VAL A 148 -4.00 -5.67 9.32
N THR A 149 -4.27 -4.37 9.30
CA THR A 149 -5.62 -3.82 9.53
C THR A 149 -6.30 -3.49 8.20
N TRP A 150 -7.60 -3.21 8.24
CA TRP A 150 -8.31 -2.72 7.06
C TRP A 150 -7.76 -1.36 6.61
N LEU A 151 -7.27 -0.53 7.54
CA LEU A 151 -6.58 0.72 7.21
C LEU A 151 -5.29 0.48 6.40
N ASP A 152 -4.49 -0.52 6.77
CA ASP A 152 -3.29 -0.90 6.04
C ASP A 152 -3.64 -1.46 4.65
N LEU A 153 -4.64 -2.32 4.56
CA LEU A 153 -5.03 -2.96 3.31
C LEU A 153 -5.62 -1.98 2.29
N THR A 154 -6.39 -1.00 2.76
CA THR A 154 -7.07 -0.02 1.90
C THR A 154 -6.22 1.20 1.60
N PHE A 155 -5.13 1.42 2.34
CA PHE A 155 -4.34 2.67 2.31
C PHE A 155 -5.21 3.92 2.44
N ASP A 156 -6.29 3.85 3.23
CA ASP A 156 -7.28 4.91 3.35
C ASP A 156 -6.66 6.28 3.67
N PHE A 157 -5.62 6.29 4.47
CA PHE A 157 -4.87 7.48 4.86
C PHE A 157 -4.31 8.28 3.66
N LEU A 158 -4.12 7.68 2.50
CA LEU A 158 -3.67 8.40 1.30
C LEU A 158 -4.73 9.37 0.75
N TRP A 159 -5.99 9.23 1.13
CA TRP A 159 -7.09 10.11 0.69
C TRP A 159 -7.49 11.15 1.75
N TRP A 160 -6.88 11.12 2.93
CA TRP A 160 -7.16 12.13 3.93
C TRP A 160 -6.59 13.48 3.50
N THR A 161 -7.30 14.56 3.84
CA THR A 161 -6.97 15.92 3.38
C THR A 161 -6.24 16.75 4.42
N ASP A 162 -6.37 16.40 5.72
CA ASP A 162 -5.64 17.05 6.80
C ASP A 162 -4.22 16.48 6.85
N ALA A 163 -3.29 17.14 6.17
CA ALA A 163 -1.92 16.71 6.04
C ALA A 163 -0.95 17.85 6.32
N ALA A 164 0.08 17.59 7.11
CA ALA A 164 1.12 18.54 7.47
C ALA A 164 2.51 17.92 7.38
N TYR A 165 3.53 18.71 7.03
CA TYR A 165 4.92 18.31 7.15
C TYR A 165 5.34 18.17 8.62
N GLU A 166 6.14 17.15 8.92
CA GLU A 166 6.88 17.07 10.19
C GLU A 166 8.30 17.59 9.96
N ALA A 167 8.48 18.90 10.14
CA ALA A 167 9.74 19.60 9.83
C ALA A 167 10.96 19.06 10.63
N GLU A 168 10.73 18.57 11.84
CA GLU A 168 11.75 17.95 12.70
C GLU A 168 12.27 16.61 12.15
N ARG A 169 11.57 16.04 11.19
CA ARG A 169 11.92 14.77 10.51
C ARG A 169 12.45 14.99 9.09
N GLU A 170 12.72 16.24 8.75
CA GLU A 170 13.26 16.56 7.43
C GLU A 170 14.61 15.87 7.22
N GLY A 171 14.77 15.20 6.07
CA GLY A 171 16.00 14.49 5.74
C GLY A 171 16.08 13.05 6.27
N GLU A 172 15.06 12.57 7.00
CA GLU A 172 14.97 11.15 7.33
C GLU A 172 14.99 10.27 6.08
N SER A 173 15.55 9.09 6.23
CA SER A 173 15.73 8.14 5.14
C SER A 173 15.16 6.78 5.51
N VAL A 174 14.47 6.14 4.57
CA VAL A 174 14.03 4.76 4.68
C VAL A 174 14.79 3.94 3.62
N HIS A 175 15.49 2.90 4.03
CA HIS A 175 16.34 2.08 3.16
C HIS A 175 17.34 2.91 2.31
N GLY A 176 17.88 3.99 2.89
CA GLY A 176 18.83 4.88 2.22
C GLY A 176 18.22 5.89 1.25
N GLN A 177 16.89 5.89 1.06
CA GLN A 177 16.18 6.88 0.26
C GLN A 177 15.73 8.05 1.13
N LYS A 178 16.08 9.28 0.73
CA LYS A 178 15.61 10.49 1.40
C LYS A 178 14.11 10.66 1.21
N CYS A 179 13.40 10.81 2.32
CA CYS A 179 11.95 10.92 2.33
C CYS A 179 11.47 12.33 2.70
N SER A 180 10.31 12.68 2.18
CA SER A 180 9.44 13.71 2.76
C SER A 180 8.58 13.04 3.81
N VAL A 181 8.56 13.59 5.04
CA VAL A 181 7.77 13.03 6.13
C VAL A 181 6.58 13.92 6.40
N ILE A 182 5.40 13.33 6.34
CA ILE A 182 4.14 14.03 6.58
C ILE A 182 3.29 13.27 7.60
N LEU A 183 2.54 14.03 8.40
CA LEU A 183 1.48 13.52 9.27
C LEU A 183 0.15 13.76 8.58
N VAL A 184 -0.68 12.72 8.48
CA VAL A 184 -2.06 12.82 7.99
C VAL A 184 -3.03 12.45 9.09
N LYS A 185 -4.15 13.19 9.21
CA LYS A 185 -5.18 12.94 10.20
C LYS A 185 -6.47 12.46 9.54
N PRO A 186 -7.19 11.54 10.18
CA PRO A 186 -8.44 11.04 9.64
C PRO A 186 -9.51 12.15 9.60
N PRO A 187 -10.35 12.19 8.54
CA PRO A 187 -11.41 13.21 8.39
C PRO A 187 -12.50 13.10 9.45
N THR A 188 -12.64 11.92 10.04
CA THR A 188 -13.54 11.65 11.18
C THR A 188 -12.76 10.91 12.24
N LYS A 189 -13.10 11.16 13.52
CA LYS A 189 -12.41 10.51 14.64
C LYS A 189 -12.49 8.99 14.54
N ILE A 190 -11.33 8.35 14.52
CA ILE A 190 -11.18 6.90 14.62
C ILE A 190 -10.66 6.60 16.03
N SER A 191 -11.42 5.81 16.80
CA SER A 191 -11.02 5.48 18.17
C SER A 191 -9.67 4.77 18.20
N GLY A 192 -8.73 5.27 18.99
CA GLY A 192 -7.38 4.71 19.11
C GLY A 192 -6.39 5.15 18.02
N LEU A 193 -6.78 6.05 17.10
CA LEU A 193 -5.90 6.57 16.05
C LEU A 193 -5.90 8.10 16.04
N ALA A 194 -4.73 8.70 16.28
CA ALA A 194 -4.54 10.15 16.14
C ALA A 194 -4.19 10.57 14.72
N GLY A 195 -3.43 9.73 14.01
CA GLY A 195 -3.01 9.99 12.65
C GLY A 195 -2.11 8.90 12.09
N VAL A 196 -1.67 9.11 10.87
CA VAL A 196 -0.69 8.24 10.20
C VAL A 196 0.47 9.09 9.72
N ARG A 197 1.68 8.71 10.10
CA ARG A 197 2.91 9.32 9.61
C ARG A 197 3.37 8.57 8.37
N LEU A 198 3.70 9.29 7.31
CA LEU A 198 4.08 8.74 6.02
C LEU A 198 5.47 9.22 5.63
N TRP A 199 6.29 8.30 5.15
CA TRP A 199 7.58 8.58 4.51
C TRP A 199 7.45 8.34 3.01
N ALA A 200 7.49 9.38 2.23
CA ALA A 200 7.46 9.31 0.76
C ALA A 200 8.84 9.62 0.18
N ASP A 201 9.35 8.75 -0.68
CA ASP A 201 10.62 8.99 -1.38
C ASP A 201 10.52 10.28 -2.21
N ARG A 202 11.49 11.19 -2.04
CA ARG A 202 11.49 12.50 -2.71
C ARG A 202 11.65 12.42 -4.22
N LYS A 203 12.28 11.36 -4.74
CA LYS A 203 12.54 11.23 -6.17
C LYS A 203 11.33 10.70 -6.93
N THR A 204 10.59 9.79 -6.32
CA THR A 204 9.55 9.01 -6.99
C THR A 204 8.15 9.27 -6.45
N GLY A 205 8.03 9.93 -5.29
CA GLY A 205 6.75 10.08 -4.57
C GLY A 205 6.27 8.79 -3.90
N CYS A 206 7.12 7.78 -3.88
CA CYS A 206 6.79 6.47 -3.38
C CYS A 206 6.58 6.43 -1.87
N LEU A 207 5.50 5.81 -1.40
CA LEU A 207 5.32 5.50 0.01
C LEU A 207 6.30 4.42 0.45
N MET A 208 7.28 4.76 1.25
CA MET A 208 8.31 3.86 1.75
C MET A 208 7.92 3.22 3.08
N GLN A 209 7.27 3.99 3.95
CA GLN A 209 6.85 3.58 5.28
C GLN A 209 5.61 4.36 5.71
N ALA A 210 4.76 3.71 6.50
CA ALA A 210 3.65 4.35 7.22
C ALA A 210 3.65 3.90 8.68
N GLU A 211 3.38 4.82 9.61
CA GLU A 211 3.21 4.53 11.03
C GLU A 211 1.84 5.03 11.50
N GLN A 212 1.03 4.14 12.07
CA GLN A 212 -0.20 4.50 12.77
C GLN A 212 0.15 4.98 14.18
N LEU A 213 -0.37 6.14 14.57
CA LEU A 213 -0.07 6.81 15.84
C LEU A 213 -1.27 6.75 16.77
N ASP A 214 -1.02 6.49 18.05
CA ASP A 214 -2.04 6.53 19.09
C ASP A 214 -2.38 7.97 19.54
N GLY A 215 -3.26 8.12 20.53
CA GLY A 215 -3.68 9.41 21.06
C GLY A 215 -2.55 10.26 21.67
N GLU A 216 -1.42 9.66 22.00
CA GLU A 216 -0.21 10.33 22.49
C GLU A 216 0.82 10.57 21.39
N MET A 217 0.45 10.37 20.12
CA MET A 217 1.32 10.46 18.95
C MET A 217 2.47 9.46 18.93
N LYS A 218 2.36 8.38 19.69
CA LYS A 218 3.32 7.28 19.72
C LYS A 218 3.00 6.27 18.63
N PRO A 219 4.00 5.75 17.90
CA PRO A 219 3.76 4.74 16.87
C PRO A 219 3.34 3.41 17.52
N MET A 220 2.17 2.91 17.12
CA MET A 220 1.64 1.61 17.56
C MET A 220 1.81 0.52 16.51
N ARG A 221 1.87 0.91 15.24
CA ARG A 221 2.02 -0.01 14.11
C ARG A 221 2.88 0.62 13.05
N ARG A 222 3.61 -0.22 12.30
CA ARG A 222 4.45 0.19 11.18
C ARG A 222 4.21 -0.72 9.99
N LEU A 223 4.07 -0.11 8.81
CA LEU A 223 4.01 -0.76 7.51
C LEU A 223 5.20 -0.25 6.68
N TRP A 224 5.96 -1.14 6.03
CA TRP A 224 7.05 -0.73 5.13
C TRP A 224 7.31 -1.75 4.04
N GLY A 225 7.86 -1.29 2.89
CA GLY A 225 8.33 -2.15 1.81
C GLY A 225 9.71 -2.71 2.10
N THR A 226 9.96 -3.99 1.83
CA THR A 226 11.26 -4.63 2.06
C THR A 226 11.90 -5.21 0.81
N ARG A 227 11.12 -5.50 -0.22
CA ARG A 227 11.62 -6.02 -1.49
C ARG A 227 10.86 -5.45 -2.66
N VAL A 228 11.58 -5.33 -3.77
CA VAL A 228 11.07 -4.92 -5.06
C VAL A 228 11.33 -6.05 -6.05
N LYS A 229 10.38 -6.26 -6.95
CA LYS A 229 10.48 -7.25 -8.01
C LYS A 229 9.94 -6.67 -9.32
N LYS A 230 10.48 -7.11 -10.43
CA LYS A 230 9.97 -6.81 -11.75
C LYS A 230 8.88 -7.84 -12.10
N PHE A 231 7.70 -7.36 -12.44
CA PHE A 231 6.57 -8.19 -12.89
C PHE A 231 6.38 -7.99 -14.40
N ASP A 232 5.94 -9.02 -15.10
CA ASP A 232 5.68 -9.02 -16.56
C ASP A 232 6.85 -8.46 -17.40
N GLY A 233 8.09 -8.60 -16.89
CA GLY A 233 9.29 -8.12 -17.59
C GLY A 233 9.50 -6.60 -17.60
N GLU A 234 8.53 -5.79 -17.19
CA GLU A 234 8.60 -4.33 -17.36
C GLU A 234 8.31 -3.52 -16.10
N ARG A 235 7.48 -4.03 -15.16
CA ARG A 235 6.96 -3.25 -14.04
C ARG A 235 7.68 -3.55 -12.74
N TRP A 236 8.31 -2.55 -12.17
CA TRP A 236 8.87 -2.63 -10.82
C TRP A 236 7.78 -2.35 -9.78
N MET A 237 7.63 -3.25 -8.81
CA MET A 237 6.67 -3.12 -7.74
C MET A 237 7.22 -3.68 -6.44
N VAL A 238 6.76 -3.18 -5.30
CA VAL A 238 7.04 -3.81 -4.01
C VAL A 238 6.42 -5.20 -4.01
N SER A 239 7.28 -6.20 -3.87
CA SER A 239 6.87 -7.60 -3.83
C SER A 239 6.79 -8.14 -2.41
N VAL A 240 7.31 -7.42 -1.43
CA VAL A 240 7.22 -7.76 -0.01
C VAL A 240 7.02 -6.51 0.82
N LEU A 241 5.95 -6.54 1.58
CA LEU A 241 5.63 -5.58 2.63
C LEU A 241 5.70 -6.25 3.99
N GLU A 242 6.02 -5.52 5.01
CA GLU A 242 5.91 -5.97 6.40
C GLU A 242 5.04 -5.01 7.20
N VAL A 243 4.17 -5.59 8.02
CA VAL A 243 3.38 -4.86 9.01
C VAL A 243 3.76 -5.38 10.39
N GLU A 244 4.14 -4.49 11.29
CA GLU A 244 4.53 -4.81 12.66
C GLU A 244 3.59 -4.12 13.66
N THR A 245 3.12 -4.86 14.64
CA THR A 245 2.51 -4.31 15.86
C THR A 245 3.60 -4.08 16.88
N LEU A 246 4.01 -2.82 17.11
CA LEU A 246 5.24 -2.48 17.84
C LEU A 246 5.25 -2.99 19.27
N GLY A 247 4.12 -2.98 19.97
CA GLY A 247 4.02 -3.46 21.34
C GLY A 247 4.24 -4.97 21.51
N SER A 248 3.74 -5.78 20.55
CA SER A 248 3.82 -7.25 20.60
C SER A 248 5.01 -7.81 19.85
N ARG A 249 5.62 -7.03 18.97
CA ARG A 249 6.66 -7.45 18.01
C ARG A 249 6.19 -8.60 17.09
N HIS A 250 4.88 -8.75 16.91
CA HIS A 250 4.33 -9.63 15.89
C HIS A 250 4.45 -8.94 14.54
N ARG A 251 4.69 -9.72 13.49
CA ARG A 251 4.84 -9.21 12.12
C ARG A 251 4.05 -10.06 11.15
N THR A 252 3.36 -9.38 10.27
CA THR A 252 2.79 -10.01 9.08
C THR A 252 3.57 -9.56 7.86
N LYS A 253 4.10 -10.52 7.12
CA LYS A 253 4.71 -10.31 5.82
C LYS A 253 3.65 -10.51 4.76
N ILE A 254 3.49 -9.52 3.89
CA ILE A 254 2.63 -9.57 2.71
C ILE A 254 3.54 -9.78 1.50
N THR A 255 3.37 -10.89 0.78
CA THR A 255 4.09 -11.12 -0.48
C THR A 255 3.16 -10.85 -1.66
N VAL A 256 3.73 -10.35 -2.75
CA VAL A 256 3.09 -10.32 -4.06
C VAL A 256 3.85 -11.27 -4.96
N ASP A 257 3.21 -12.37 -5.31
CA ASP A 257 3.83 -13.44 -6.09
C ASP A 257 3.57 -13.25 -7.58
N SER A 258 2.37 -12.75 -7.94
CA SER A 258 1.99 -12.40 -9.31
C SER A 258 1.17 -11.12 -9.38
N LEU A 259 1.29 -10.44 -10.52
CA LEU A 259 0.48 -9.30 -10.93
C LEU A 259 -0.01 -9.56 -12.35
N ARG A 260 -1.27 -9.30 -12.61
CA ARG A 260 -1.87 -9.39 -13.94
C ARG A 260 -2.76 -8.18 -14.18
N GLU A 261 -2.58 -7.51 -15.32
CA GLU A 261 -3.57 -6.54 -15.79
C GLU A 261 -4.83 -7.27 -16.23
N LEU A 262 -5.96 -6.66 -15.95
CA LEU A 262 -7.27 -7.13 -16.38
C LEU A 262 -7.75 -6.23 -17.52
N GLU A 263 -8.46 -6.81 -18.46
CA GLU A 263 -9.20 -6.05 -19.46
C GLU A 263 -10.33 -5.25 -18.78
N ASN A 264 -10.68 -4.11 -19.37
CA ASN A 264 -11.74 -3.23 -18.86
C ASN A 264 -13.12 -3.84 -19.05
#